data_72c92b3f44500df787c1d617b57bcc5d
#
_entry.id   72c92b3f44500df787c1d617b57bcc5d
#
_cell.length_a   1.000
_cell.length_b   1.000
_cell.length_c   1.000
_cell.angle_alpha   90.00
_cell.angle_beta   90.00
_cell.angle_gamma   90.00
#
_symmetry.space_group_name_H-M   'P 1'
#
loop_
_entity.id
_entity.type
_entity.pdbx_description
1 polymer ?
#
loop_
_entity_poly.entity_id
_entity_poly.type
_entity_poly.pdbx_seq_one_letter_code
_entity_poly.pdbx_strand_id
1 'polypeptide(L)'
;MSVALQDLRNNMSSYKRATFEEEATDNPADGSMSPDSVEVGFRKGGIQLLGPMGRRTQMEVVLAGVLLCSLLALFGCAVTLGMRYNTDPARSLCLTEACITVASKIVEALDRSADPCHDFYQYACGGWVRKNPLPDGRSRWSTFNSIWDQNQALLKHLLENGTFNSSSDAEKKTQFYYLSCLNEQHIEELGAMPLIDLIAKTGGWNITGPWEKDNFMEVLKTVSGPYRAQPFFTIGVSVDPKNSNSNVIQVDQSGLFLPSRDYYLNKTANEKVLKAYLDYMVELSLLLGGDKNSTQNQMQQILYFETALANITVPQDERRDEEKIYHKITIAELQLLAPAVDWLDYLSSALSPLDLNDTEPVVLYAKEYLQQVSDLINKTERSLLNNYMIWNLVQKGASSLDQRFENAQDKLLESLYGTKKSCTPRWQTCIGNTDDTLGFALGALFVKATFDKHSKEIVSMIDAQLHLP
;
A
#
# COMPACT_ATOMS: atom_id res chain seq x y z
N MET A 1 -0.51 18.93 0.00
CA MET A 1 0.03 18.09 -1.10
C MET A 1 -0.23 18.71 -2.47
N SER A 2 -1.39 19.25 -2.78
CA SER A 2 -1.68 19.95 -4.05
C SER A 2 -0.76 21.16 -4.33
N VAL A 3 -0.49 21.99 -3.32
CA VAL A 3 0.39 23.16 -3.45
C VAL A 3 1.84 22.76 -3.71
N ALA A 4 2.35 21.75 -3.01
CA ALA A 4 3.72 21.27 -3.19
C ALA A 4 3.96 20.61 -4.57
N LEU A 5 2.93 19.97 -5.13
CA LEU A 5 2.97 19.39 -6.48
C LEU A 5 2.86 20.48 -7.57
N GLN A 6 2.15 21.56 -7.29
CA GLN A 6 2.02 22.70 -8.20
C GLN A 6 3.34 23.49 -8.30
N ASP A 7 4.06 23.61 -7.18
CA ASP A 7 5.37 24.25 -7.13
C ASP A 7 6.47 23.41 -7.79
N LEU A 8 6.42 22.09 -7.64
CA LEU A 8 7.28 21.17 -8.40
C LEU A 8 7.03 21.31 -9.92
N ARG A 9 5.78 21.47 -10.33
CA ARG A 9 5.40 21.65 -11.73
C ARG A 9 5.97 22.95 -12.33
N ASN A 10 5.91 24.06 -11.59
CA ASN A 10 6.41 25.36 -12.07
C ASN A 10 7.94 25.42 -12.16
N ASN A 11 8.65 24.68 -11.32
CA ASN A 11 10.11 24.69 -11.26
C ASN A 11 10.79 23.71 -12.22
N MET A 12 10.11 22.63 -12.62
CA MET A 12 10.66 21.68 -13.61
C MET A 12 10.58 22.20 -15.05
N SER A 13 9.75 23.20 -15.35
CA SER A 13 9.70 23.83 -16.68
C SER A 13 10.95 24.62 -17.04
N SER A 14 11.85 24.90 -16.08
CA SER A 14 13.10 25.62 -16.30
C SER A 14 14.31 24.72 -16.62
N TYR A 15 14.19 23.40 -16.50
CA TYR A 15 15.22 22.47 -16.95
C TYR A 15 15.15 22.30 -18.45
N LYS A 16 16.13 22.85 -19.17
CA LYS A 16 16.29 22.68 -20.62
C LYS A 16 16.39 21.19 -20.95
N ARG A 17 15.43 20.74 -21.76
CA ARG A 17 15.38 19.44 -22.41
C ARG A 17 16.76 19.11 -23.03
N ALA A 18 17.40 18.06 -22.58
CA ALA A 18 18.35 17.33 -23.40
C ALA A 18 17.52 16.45 -24.34
N THR A 19 17.46 16.83 -25.59
CA THR A 19 16.86 16.01 -26.64
C THR A 19 17.79 14.84 -26.90
N PHE A 20 17.39 13.66 -26.52
CA PHE A 20 17.89 12.42 -27.10
C PHE A 20 17.11 12.20 -28.40
N GLU A 21 17.78 12.30 -29.51
CA GLU A 21 17.27 11.80 -30.81
C GLU A 21 17.38 10.26 -30.77
N GLU A 22 16.25 9.59 -30.81
CA GLU A 22 16.17 8.16 -31.13
C GLU A 22 16.49 7.97 -32.61
N GLU A 23 17.62 7.38 -32.93
CA GLU A 23 17.87 6.79 -34.25
C GLU A 23 16.99 5.54 -34.42
N ALA A 24 15.93 5.70 -35.20
CA ALA A 24 15.18 4.56 -35.72
C ALA A 24 15.97 3.92 -36.88
N THR A 25 16.45 2.72 -36.67
CA THR A 25 16.97 1.86 -37.74
C THR A 25 15.81 1.22 -38.48
N ASP A 26 15.62 1.61 -39.72
CA ASP A 26 14.91 0.79 -40.73
C ASP A 26 15.75 0.71 -42.01
N ASN A 27 16.20 -0.47 -42.34
CA ASN A 27 16.64 -0.93 -43.65
C ASN A 27 15.46 -1.68 -44.29
N PRO A 28 15.36 -1.96 -45.61
CA PRO A 28 16.35 -1.84 -46.67
C PRO A 28 15.80 -1.47 -48.08
N ALA A 29 16.71 -1.44 -48.99
CA ALA A 29 16.65 -1.84 -50.39
C ALA A 29 16.63 -0.77 -51.48
N ASP A 30 17.77 -0.78 -52.15
CA ASP A 30 17.96 -0.86 -53.61
C ASP A 30 17.69 0.36 -54.51
N GLY A 31 18.72 0.70 -55.26
CA GLY A 31 18.57 1.52 -56.48
C GLY A 31 19.70 2.52 -56.73
N SER A 32 20.79 2.00 -57.26
CA SER A 32 21.77 2.65 -58.15
C SER A 32 21.49 4.10 -58.59
N MET A 33 22.42 5.00 -58.44
CA MET A 33 23.12 5.67 -59.55
C MET A 33 24.22 6.64 -59.02
N SER A 34 25.24 6.66 -59.79
CA SER A 34 26.58 7.17 -59.69
C SER A 34 26.71 8.71 -59.75
N PRO A 35 27.92 9.23 -59.66
CA PRO A 35 28.23 10.40 -58.84
C PRO A 35 28.46 11.64 -59.73
N ASP A 36 28.12 12.78 -59.22
CA ASP A 36 28.69 14.03 -59.76
C ASP A 36 29.58 14.67 -58.69
N SER A 37 30.84 14.60 -58.98
CA SER A 37 31.94 15.24 -58.29
C SER A 37 31.84 16.77 -58.43
N VAL A 38 31.60 17.45 -57.33
CA VAL A 38 31.87 18.91 -57.24
C VAL A 38 33.26 19.10 -56.65
N GLU A 39 34.23 19.31 -57.51
CA GLU A 39 35.55 19.82 -57.13
C GLU A 39 35.42 21.25 -56.58
N VAL A 40 35.58 21.41 -55.30
CA VAL A 40 35.85 22.72 -54.69
C VAL A 40 37.33 23.00 -54.77
N GLY A 41 37.68 23.76 -55.80
CA GLY A 41 39.06 24.23 -55.98
C GLY A 41 39.50 25.19 -54.86
N PHE A 42 40.40 24.75 -54.03
CA PHE A 42 41.12 25.61 -53.11
C PHE A 42 42.12 26.45 -53.91
N ARG A 43 41.82 27.72 -54.12
CA ARG A 43 42.77 28.71 -54.59
C ARG A 43 43.85 28.89 -53.51
N LYS A 44 45.07 28.44 -53.75
CA LYS A 44 46.24 28.79 -53.02
C LYS A 44 46.52 30.31 -53.18
N GLY A 45 46.02 31.10 -52.25
CA GLY A 45 46.48 32.43 -52.00
C GLY A 45 47.87 32.35 -51.29
N GLY A 46 48.89 32.48 -52.03
CA GLY A 46 50.23 32.61 -51.51
C GLY A 46 50.31 33.88 -50.66
N ILE A 47 50.51 33.73 -49.38
CA ILE A 47 50.96 34.86 -48.53
C ILE A 47 52.42 35.09 -48.83
N GLN A 48 52.69 36.13 -49.58
CA GLN A 48 54.04 36.67 -49.69
C GLN A 48 54.40 37.33 -48.36
N LEU A 49 55.01 36.55 -47.49
CA LEU A 49 55.84 37.09 -46.41
C LEU A 49 57.23 37.33 -46.96
N LEU A 50 57.54 38.58 -47.19
CA LEU A 50 58.96 39.04 -47.22
C LEU A 50 59.00 40.54 -47.42
N GLY A 51 58.92 41.27 -46.35
CA GLY A 51 59.63 42.55 -46.21
C GLY A 51 60.93 42.31 -45.44
N PRO A 52 62.00 43.04 -45.67
CA PRO A 52 63.28 42.78 -45.04
C PRO A 52 63.20 42.95 -43.51
N MET A 53 63.69 41.96 -42.82
CA MET A 53 63.84 41.92 -41.36
C MET A 53 64.79 43.11 -40.95
N GLY A 54 64.17 44.25 -40.66
CA GLY A 54 64.88 45.31 -39.92
C GLY A 54 65.28 44.74 -38.56
N ARG A 55 66.56 45.02 -38.16
CA ARG A 55 67.03 44.64 -36.82
C ARG A 55 66.04 45.17 -35.77
N ARG A 56 65.16 44.29 -35.24
CA ARG A 56 64.38 44.62 -34.06
C ARG A 56 65.31 44.94 -32.92
N THR A 57 65.12 46.06 -32.29
CA THR A 57 65.85 46.45 -31.10
C THR A 57 65.57 45.40 -30.01
N GLN A 58 66.56 45.05 -29.18
CA GLN A 58 66.43 44.15 -28.08
C GLN A 58 65.16 44.46 -27.21
N MET A 59 64.80 45.73 -27.15
CA MET A 59 63.66 46.23 -26.45
C MET A 59 62.31 45.78 -27.04
N GLU A 60 62.19 45.70 -28.40
CA GLU A 60 60.96 45.20 -29.05
C GLU A 60 60.76 43.71 -28.84
N VAL A 61 61.82 42.93 -28.80
CA VAL A 61 61.76 41.48 -28.52
C VAL A 61 61.35 41.22 -27.05
N VAL A 62 61.90 42.04 -26.13
CA VAL A 62 61.56 41.97 -24.72
C VAL A 62 60.07 42.36 -24.50
N LEU A 63 59.61 43.43 -25.13
CA LEU A 63 58.25 43.92 -25.06
C LEU A 63 57.28 42.89 -25.66
N ALA A 64 57.59 42.27 -26.80
CA ALA A 64 56.76 41.20 -27.39
C ALA A 64 56.70 39.94 -26.49
N GLY A 65 57.81 39.58 -25.83
CA GLY A 65 57.88 38.50 -24.86
C GLY A 65 56.99 38.75 -23.62
N VAL A 66 57.11 39.99 -23.07
CA VAL A 66 56.30 40.41 -21.92
C VAL A 66 54.76 40.38 -22.28
N LEU A 67 54.45 40.88 -23.49
CA LEU A 67 53.08 40.92 -23.98
C LEU A 67 52.49 39.46 -24.15
N LEU A 68 53.28 38.54 -24.69
CA LEU A 68 52.94 37.18 -24.85
C LEU A 68 52.72 36.47 -23.49
N CYS A 69 53.67 36.71 -22.55
CA CYS A 69 53.53 36.18 -21.19
C CYS A 69 52.29 36.72 -20.45
N SER A 70 52.00 38.03 -20.62
CA SER A 70 50.78 38.61 -20.01
C SER A 70 49.50 38.07 -20.62
N LEU A 71 49.44 37.83 -21.95
CA LEU A 71 48.31 37.20 -22.62
C LEU A 71 48.07 35.72 -22.17
N LEU A 72 49.20 34.99 -22.05
CA LEU A 72 49.11 33.59 -21.52
C LEU A 72 48.65 33.56 -20.05
N ALA A 73 49.14 34.51 -19.24
CA ALA A 73 48.66 34.62 -17.86
C ALA A 73 47.18 35.00 -17.76
N LEU A 74 46.73 35.95 -18.59
CA LEU A 74 45.29 36.32 -18.67
C LEU A 74 44.43 35.16 -19.16
N PHE A 75 44.91 34.42 -20.16
CA PHE A 75 44.21 33.22 -20.65
C PHE A 75 44.14 32.12 -19.56
N GLY A 76 45.25 31.88 -18.86
CA GLY A 76 45.27 30.96 -17.72
C GLY A 76 44.31 31.37 -16.60
N CYS A 77 44.27 32.68 -16.26
CA CYS A 77 43.29 33.22 -15.30
C CYS A 77 41.85 33.07 -15.78
N ALA A 78 41.59 33.34 -17.07
CA ALA A 78 40.25 33.19 -17.65
C ALA A 78 39.77 31.72 -17.63
N VAL A 79 40.67 30.78 -17.95
CA VAL A 79 40.38 29.34 -17.90
C VAL A 79 40.13 28.87 -16.46
N THR A 80 40.97 29.30 -15.50
CA THR A 80 40.78 28.93 -14.08
C THR A 80 39.51 29.55 -13.48
N LEU A 81 39.16 30.77 -13.84
CA LEU A 81 37.90 31.42 -13.46
C LEU A 81 36.71 30.72 -14.12
N GLY A 82 36.82 30.34 -15.39
CA GLY A 82 35.79 29.57 -16.09
C GLY A 82 35.59 28.19 -15.50
N MET A 83 36.67 27.49 -15.13
CA MET A 83 36.58 26.21 -14.44
C MET A 83 35.94 26.36 -13.03
N ARG A 84 36.38 27.36 -12.24
CA ARG A 84 35.75 27.64 -10.94
C ARG A 84 34.29 28.01 -11.06
N TYR A 85 33.91 28.78 -12.07
CA TYR A 85 32.51 29.16 -12.32
C TYR A 85 31.67 27.97 -12.69
N ASN A 86 32.18 26.96 -13.41
CA ASN A 86 31.48 25.75 -13.76
C ASN A 86 31.49 24.68 -12.64
N THR A 87 32.44 24.76 -11.69
CA THR A 87 32.55 23.81 -10.56
C THR A 87 32.03 24.40 -9.24
N ASP A 88 31.39 25.57 -9.27
CA ASP A 88 30.86 26.20 -8.07
C ASP A 88 29.70 25.36 -7.53
N PRO A 89 29.86 24.66 -6.38
CA PRO A 89 28.80 23.82 -5.80
C PRO A 89 27.56 24.65 -5.44
N ALA A 90 27.66 25.97 -5.34
CA ALA A 90 26.51 26.84 -5.12
C ALA A 90 25.51 26.84 -6.29
N ARG A 91 25.91 26.43 -7.51
CA ARG A 91 25.00 26.28 -8.66
C ARG A 91 24.15 25.01 -8.64
N SER A 92 24.55 24.01 -7.87
CA SER A 92 23.78 22.80 -7.67
C SER A 92 22.78 22.92 -6.51
N LEU A 93 22.81 24.03 -5.75
CA LEU A 93 21.94 24.24 -4.62
C LEU A 93 20.53 24.60 -5.11
N CYS A 94 19.56 23.75 -4.80
CA CYS A 94 18.15 24.02 -5.09
C CYS A 94 17.60 25.03 -4.08
N LEU A 95 17.38 26.27 -4.53
CA LEU A 95 16.83 27.37 -3.73
C LEU A 95 15.37 27.70 -4.12
N THR A 96 14.67 26.78 -4.77
CA THR A 96 13.26 26.93 -5.07
C THR A 96 12.43 26.83 -3.80
N GLU A 97 11.22 27.38 -3.80
CA GLU A 97 10.29 27.30 -2.68
C GLU A 97 10.05 25.86 -2.22
N ALA A 98 9.91 24.93 -3.17
CA ALA A 98 9.77 23.51 -2.86
C ALA A 98 10.99 22.94 -2.14
N CYS A 99 12.22 23.26 -2.60
CA CYS A 99 13.44 22.81 -1.93
C CYS A 99 13.60 23.40 -0.53
N ILE A 100 13.29 24.68 -0.35
CA ILE A 100 13.35 25.34 0.96
C ILE A 100 12.33 24.69 1.91
N THR A 101 11.12 24.44 1.44
CA THR A 101 10.06 23.79 2.23
C THR A 101 10.46 22.38 2.67
N VAL A 102 11.01 21.57 1.77
CA VAL A 102 11.49 20.22 2.08
C VAL A 102 12.68 20.27 3.05
N ALA A 103 13.65 21.14 2.80
CA ALA A 103 14.81 21.31 3.67
C ALA A 103 14.40 21.74 5.08
N SER A 104 13.43 22.65 5.21
CA SER A 104 12.86 23.07 6.50
C SER A 104 12.27 21.89 7.25
N LYS A 105 11.46 21.06 6.59
CA LYS A 105 10.85 19.86 7.20
C LYS A 105 11.90 18.86 7.67
N ILE A 106 12.96 18.64 6.87
CA ILE A 106 14.06 17.76 7.25
C ILE A 106 14.78 18.31 8.49
N VAL A 107 15.14 19.60 8.48
CA VAL A 107 15.84 20.25 9.61
C VAL A 107 14.98 20.21 10.87
N GLU A 108 13.68 20.39 10.76
CA GLU A 108 12.74 20.28 11.88
C GLU A 108 12.61 18.87 12.46
N ALA A 109 12.80 17.85 11.63
CA ALA A 109 12.75 16.46 12.06
C ALA A 109 14.01 16.03 12.82
N LEU A 110 15.15 16.70 12.60
CA LEU A 110 16.43 16.36 13.21
C LEU A 110 16.47 16.64 14.71
N ASP A 111 17.09 15.74 15.45
CA ASP A 111 17.56 15.95 16.82
C ASP A 111 19.10 16.04 16.83
N ARG A 112 19.61 17.26 16.78
CA ARG A 112 21.05 17.51 16.74
C ARG A 112 21.78 17.24 18.05
N SER A 113 21.06 16.92 19.14
CA SER A 113 21.64 16.50 20.40
C SER A 113 22.03 15.02 20.42
N ALA A 114 21.49 14.22 19.50
CA ALA A 114 21.84 12.81 19.35
C ALA A 114 23.04 12.64 18.41
N ASP A 115 23.94 11.72 18.75
CA ASP A 115 25.04 11.33 17.88
C ASP A 115 24.54 10.39 16.78
N PRO A 116 24.64 10.74 15.48
CA PRO A 116 24.16 9.92 14.40
C PRO A 116 24.87 8.56 14.27
N CYS A 117 26.07 8.44 14.80
CA CYS A 117 26.82 7.18 14.82
C CYS A 117 26.35 6.23 15.95
N HIS A 118 25.69 6.77 16.96
CA HIS A 118 25.20 6.00 18.09
C HIS A 118 23.71 5.68 17.97
N ASP A 119 22.89 6.69 17.64
CA ASP A 119 21.44 6.53 17.44
C ASP A 119 20.98 7.39 16.26
N PHE A 120 21.08 6.80 15.06
CA PHE A 120 20.67 7.48 13.84
C PHE A 120 19.17 7.77 13.79
N TYR A 121 18.33 6.90 14.35
CA TYR A 121 16.89 7.12 14.39
C TYR A 121 16.54 8.35 15.23
N GLN A 122 17.10 8.44 16.43
CA GLN A 122 16.89 9.61 17.29
C GLN A 122 17.43 10.89 16.62
N TYR A 123 18.60 10.82 16.00
CA TYR A 123 19.14 11.96 15.24
C TYR A 123 18.23 12.42 14.12
N ALA A 124 17.73 11.49 13.30
CA ALA A 124 16.96 11.83 12.09
C ALA A 124 15.50 12.18 12.38
N CYS A 125 14.90 11.62 13.42
CA CYS A 125 13.45 11.66 13.69
C CYS A 125 13.06 12.29 15.02
N GLY A 126 13.99 12.45 15.96
CA GLY A 126 13.70 12.91 17.33
C GLY A 126 13.06 14.30 17.40
N GLY A 127 13.41 15.20 16.46
CA GLY A 127 12.77 16.50 16.36
C GLY A 127 11.30 16.40 15.93
N TRP A 128 11.00 15.50 14.98
CA TRP A 128 9.63 15.23 14.55
C TRP A 128 8.79 14.67 15.70
N VAL A 129 9.30 13.68 16.43
CA VAL A 129 8.60 13.06 17.56
C VAL A 129 8.24 14.10 18.62
N ARG A 130 9.16 15.01 18.97
CA ARG A 130 8.88 16.08 19.95
C ARG A 130 7.81 17.09 19.48
N LYS A 131 7.76 17.38 18.17
CA LYS A 131 6.82 18.35 17.58
C LYS A 131 5.45 17.76 17.29
N ASN A 132 5.33 16.44 17.20
CA ASN A 132 4.11 15.74 16.85
C ASN A 132 3.67 14.78 17.97
N PRO A 133 3.18 15.32 19.10
CA PRO A 133 2.67 14.49 20.17
C PRO A 133 1.51 13.61 19.68
N LEU A 134 1.30 12.49 20.36
CA LEU A 134 0.19 11.59 20.05
C LEU A 134 -1.15 12.34 20.21
N PRO A 135 -1.98 12.45 19.16
CA PRO A 135 -3.29 13.08 19.27
C PRO A 135 -4.22 12.27 20.19
N ASP A 136 -5.17 12.97 20.83
CA ASP A 136 -6.18 12.34 21.68
C ASP A 136 -6.96 11.26 20.91
N GLY A 137 -7.19 10.12 21.56
CA GLY A 137 -7.92 8.99 20.99
C GLY A 137 -7.14 8.18 19.94
N ARG A 138 -5.85 8.46 19.73
CA ARG A 138 -4.97 7.67 18.84
C ARG A 138 -4.03 6.82 19.68
N SER A 139 -3.82 5.55 19.27
CA SER A 139 -2.84 4.64 19.88
C SER A 139 -1.45 4.76 19.27
N ARG A 140 -1.34 5.37 18.08
CA ARG A 140 -0.08 5.61 17.35
C ARG A 140 -0.22 6.83 16.45
N TRP A 141 0.91 7.48 16.18
CA TRP A 141 0.99 8.61 15.28
C TRP A 141 2.27 8.57 14.45
N SER A 142 2.15 8.83 13.16
CA SER A 142 3.27 8.83 12.21
C SER A 142 2.98 9.78 11.06
N THR A 143 3.95 9.99 10.19
CA THR A 143 3.77 10.75 8.94
C THR A 143 2.67 10.12 8.07
N PHE A 144 2.57 8.79 8.02
CA PHE A 144 1.50 8.10 7.28
C PHE A 144 0.12 8.45 7.82
N ASN A 145 -0.06 8.50 9.14
CA ASN A 145 -1.33 8.88 9.75
C ASN A 145 -1.71 10.33 9.39
N SER A 146 -0.74 11.26 9.39
CA SER A 146 -0.96 12.65 9.00
C SER A 146 -1.39 12.77 7.52
N ILE A 147 -0.74 12.04 6.62
CA ILE A 147 -1.12 12.00 5.19
C ILE A 147 -2.50 11.36 5.02
N TRP A 148 -2.76 10.28 5.74
CA TRP A 148 -4.06 9.61 5.72
C TRP A 148 -5.19 10.56 6.12
N ASP A 149 -5.04 11.29 7.22
CA ASP A 149 -6.05 12.25 7.68
C ASP A 149 -6.31 13.36 6.65
N GLN A 150 -5.25 13.86 5.99
CA GLN A 150 -5.38 14.85 4.90
C GLN A 150 -6.12 14.27 3.68
N ASN A 151 -5.80 13.05 3.29
CA ASN A 151 -6.44 12.38 2.16
C ASN A 151 -7.92 12.11 2.46
N GLN A 152 -8.26 11.69 3.67
CA GLN A 152 -9.66 11.50 4.09
C GLN A 152 -10.44 12.79 4.08
N ALA A 153 -9.87 13.89 4.54
CA ALA A 153 -10.54 15.21 4.50
C ALA A 153 -10.83 15.64 3.05
N LEU A 154 -9.91 15.38 2.12
CA LEU A 154 -10.13 15.63 0.70
C LEU A 154 -11.21 14.71 0.11
N LEU A 155 -11.16 13.41 0.40
CA LEU A 155 -12.18 12.46 -0.05
C LEU A 155 -13.56 12.81 0.45
N LYS A 156 -13.68 13.24 1.73
CA LYS A 156 -14.91 13.78 2.29
C LYS A 156 -15.44 14.95 1.45
N HIS A 157 -14.57 15.93 1.18
CA HIS A 157 -14.95 17.09 0.37
C HIS A 157 -15.44 16.68 -1.02
N LEU A 158 -14.75 15.74 -1.67
CA LEU A 158 -15.16 15.25 -2.99
C LEU A 158 -16.50 14.54 -2.97
N LEU A 159 -16.77 13.72 -1.95
CA LEU A 159 -18.02 12.97 -1.83
C LEU A 159 -19.22 13.82 -1.41
N GLU A 160 -19.03 14.88 -0.61
CA GLU A 160 -20.11 15.70 -0.08
C GLU A 160 -20.40 16.94 -0.96
N ASN A 161 -19.36 17.59 -1.50
CA ASN A 161 -19.51 18.89 -2.19
C ASN A 161 -19.24 18.79 -3.70
N GLY A 162 -18.82 17.64 -4.20
CA GLY A 162 -18.66 17.45 -5.64
C GLY A 162 -20.00 17.58 -6.35
N THR A 163 -20.12 18.52 -7.29
CA THR A 163 -21.22 18.50 -8.24
C THR A 163 -21.05 17.24 -9.08
N PHE A 164 -21.65 16.14 -8.62
CA PHE A 164 -21.61 14.85 -9.29
C PHE A 164 -22.38 14.88 -10.61
N ASN A 165 -21.86 15.64 -11.57
CA ASN A 165 -22.20 15.47 -12.98
C ASN A 165 -21.40 14.29 -13.58
N SER A 166 -21.11 13.29 -12.71
CA SER A 166 -20.37 12.10 -13.16
C SER A 166 -21.22 11.28 -14.11
N SER A 167 -20.65 10.98 -15.26
CA SER A 167 -21.21 10.02 -16.22
C SER A 167 -21.00 8.57 -15.78
N SER A 168 -20.17 8.34 -14.75
CA SER A 168 -19.78 7.02 -14.26
C SER A 168 -20.77 6.51 -13.20
N ASP A 169 -21.35 5.33 -13.45
CA ASP A 169 -22.18 4.64 -12.45
C ASP A 169 -21.37 4.19 -11.22
N ALA A 170 -20.09 3.88 -11.39
CA ALA A 170 -19.22 3.50 -10.28
C ALA A 170 -19.05 4.66 -9.29
N GLU A 171 -18.80 5.88 -9.79
CA GLU A 171 -18.69 7.07 -8.94
C GLU A 171 -20.00 7.35 -8.20
N LYS A 172 -21.15 7.23 -8.87
CA LYS A 172 -22.49 7.42 -8.24
C LYS A 172 -22.74 6.37 -7.15
N LYS A 173 -22.41 5.11 -7.40
CA LYS A 173 -22.53 4.04 -6.40
C LYS A 173 -21.63 4.29 -5.20
N THR A 174 -20.42 4.80 -5.42
CA THR A 174 -19.48 5.15 -4.36
C THR A 174 -20.03 6.25 -3.45
N GLN A 175 -20.60 7.30 -4.03
CA GLN A 175 -21.24 8.37 -3.28
C GLN A 175 -22.48 7.86 -2.51
N PHE A 176 -23.32 7.07 -3.17
CA PHE A 176 -24.51 6.49 -2.53
C PHE A 176 -24.12 5.60 -1.34
N TYR A 177 -23.10 4.75 -1.49
CA TYR A 177 -22.59 3.90 -0.42
C TYR A 177 -22.09 4.73 0.77
N TYR A 178 -21.29 5.78 0.52
CA TYR A 178 -20.81 6.69 1.54
C TYR A 178 -21.96 7.40 2.29
N LEU A 179 -22.92 7.95 1.56
CA LEU A 179 -24.08 8.63 2.15
C LEU A 179 -24.98 7.68 2.94
N SER A 180 -25.14 6.42 2.49
CA SER A 180 -25.90 5.42 3.24
C SER A 180 -25.22 5.05 4.56
N CYS A 181 -23.90 5.00 4.58
CA CYS A 181 -23.10 4.79 5.80
C CYS A 181 -23.25 5.96 6.79
N LEU A 182 -23.42 7.20 6.31
CA LEU A 182 -23.64 8.39 7.15
C LEU A 182 -25.05 8.48 7.74
N ASN A 183 -26.00 7.73 7.21
CA ASN A 183 -27.40 7.81 7.66
C ASN A 183 -27.63 7.00 8.93
N GLU A 184 -27.09 7.50 10.06
CA GLU A 184 -27.18 6.85 11.38
C GLU A 184 -28.62 6.62 11.80
N GLN A 185 -29.55 7.56 11.50
CA GLN A 185 -30.96 7.37 11.85
C GLN A 185 -31.54 6.09 11.21
N HIS A 186 -31.28 5.87 9.92
CA HIS A 186 -31.78 4.69 9.23
C HIS A 186 -31.08 3.41 9.72
N ILE A 187 -29.81 3.46 10.09
CA ILE A 187 -29.07 2.36 10.67
C ILE A 187 -29.67 1.96 12.03
N GLU A 188 -30.00 2.95 12.88
CA GLU A 188 -30.67 2.71 14.16
C GLU A 188 -32.07 2.10 13.99
N GLU A 189 -32.84 2.55 12.97
CA GLU A 189 -34.15 1.98 12.64
C GLU A 189 -34.06 0.52 12.20
N LEU A 190 -33.04 0.16 11.41
CA LEU A 190 -32.80 -1.22 10.96
C LEU A 190 -32.28 -2.13 12.08
N GLY A 191 -31.50 -1.57 12.99
CA GLY A 191 -30.89 -2.30 14.10
C GLY A 191 -30.06 -3.50 13.65
N ALA A 192 -30.23 -4.63 14.29
CA ALA A 192 -29.52 -5.89 14.01
C ALA A 192 -30.07 -6.66 12.77
N MET A 193 -31.23 -6.28 12.24
CA MET A 193 -31.94 -7.08 11.23
C MET A 193 -31.13 -7.40 9.98
N PRO A 194 -30.33 -6.46 9.39
CA PRO A 194 -29.55 -6.78 8.20
C PRO A 194 -28.56 -7.93 8.40
N LEU A 195 -27.93 -8.01 9.57
CA LEU A 195 -26.98 -9.07 9.87
C LEU A 195 -27.70 -10.39 10.25
N ILE A 196 -28.83 -10.32 10.94
CA ILE A 196 -29.69 -11.50 11.22
C ILE A 196 -30.16 -12.13 9.90
N ASP A 197 -30.64 -11.32 8.95
CA ASP A 197 -31.05 -11.80 7.63
C ASP A 197 -29.90 -12.40 6.85
N LEU A 198 -28.71 -11.82 6.98
CA LEU A 198 -27.51 -12.33 6.34
C LEU A 198 -27.12 -13.69 6.91
N ILE A 199 -27.10 -13.85 8.23
CA ILE A 199 -26.84 -15.12 8.92
C ILE A 199 -27.86 -16.19 8.47
N ALA A 200 -29.13 -15.83 8.40
CA ALA A 200 -30.18 -16.75 7.93
C ALA A 200 -29.93 -17.19 6.48
N LYS A 201 -29.54 -16.28 5.58
CA LYS A 201 -29.22 -16.61 4.18
C LYS A 201 -28.01 -17.53 4.05
N THR A 202 -27.05 -17.45 4.95
CA THR A 202 -25.86 -18.32 4.96
C THR A 202 -26.10 -19.68 5.62
N GLY A 203 -27.33 -19.95 6.08
CA GLY A 203 -27.73 -21.24 6.68
C GLY A 203 -27.92 -21.24 8.19
N GLY A 204 -27.72 -20.09 8.85
CA GLY A 204 -27.88 -19.94 10.29
C GLY A 204 -26.69 -20.48 11.11
N TRP A 205 -26.84 -20.42 12.43
CA TRP A 205 -25.89 -20.97 13.41
C TRP A 205 -26.62 -21.38 14.71
N ASN A 206 -25.99 -22.26 15.50
CA ASN A 206 -26.57 -22.79 16.74
C ASN A 206 -26.78 -21.73 17.84
N ILE A 207 -26.27 -20.54 17.70
CA ILE A 207 -26.32 -19.51 18.74
C ILE A 207 -27.66 -18.81 18.78
N THR A 208 -28.29 -18.60 17.62
CA THR A 208 -29.58 -17.91 17.51
C THR A 208 -30.75 -18.86 17.25
N GLY A 209 -30.50 -20.15 17.05
CA GLY A 209 -31.56 -21.14 16.79
C GLY A 209 -30.99 -22.50 16.41
N PRO A 210 -31.90 -23.49 16.16
CA PRO A 210 -31.46 -24.81 15.74
C PRO A 210 -30.78 -24.75 14.37
N TRP A 211 -29.62 -25.40 14.25
CA TRP A 211 -28.87 -25.55 13.00
C TRP A 211 -28.81 -27.03 12.63
N GLU A 212 -29.33 -27.37 11.46
CA GLU A 212 -29.49 -28.76 11.01
C GLU A 212 -28.75 -29.07 9.70
N LYS A 213 -28.10 -28.04 9.09
CA LYS A 213 -27.44 -28.18 7.79
C LYS A 213 -25.95 -28.45 7.97
N ASP A 214 -25.52 -29.70 7.75
CA ASP A 214 -24.08 -30.00 7.54
C ASP A 214 -23.71 -29.69 6.09
N ASN A 215 -23.40 -28.45 5.82
CA ASN A 215 -23.04 -27.95 4.48
C ASN A 215 -21.78 -27.11 4.53
N PHE A 216 -20.73 -27.67 5.12
CA PHE A 216 -19.47 -26.98 5.40
C PHE A 216 -18.89 -26.24 4.19
N MET A 217 -18.77 -26.92 3.03
CA MET A 217 -18.20 -26.31 1.82
C MET A 217 -19.04 -25.17 1.28
N GLU A 218 -20.39 -25.29 1.27
CA GLU A 218 -21.28 -24.24 0.80
C GLU A 218 -21.25 -23.00 1.71
N VAL A 219 -21.22 -23.20 3.03
CA VAL A 219 -21.08 -22.10 3.99
C VAL A 219 -19.70 -21.44 3.82
N LEU A 220 -18.63 -22.23 3.72
CA LEU A 220 -17.28 -21.71 3.52
C LEU A 220 -17.18 -20.87 2.23
N LYS A 221 -17.68 -21.37 1.10
CA LYS A 221 -17.71 -20.63 -0.17
C LYS A 221 -18.53 -19.34 -0.05
N THR A 222 -19.67 -19.40 0.63
CA THR A 222 -20.55 -18.24 0.81
C THR A 222 -19.91 -17.15 1.67
N VAL A 223 -19.35 -17.51 2.83
CA VAL A 223 -18.75 -16.50 3.73
C VAL A 223 -17.44 -15.94 3.18
N SER A 224 -16.65 -16.76 2.48
CA SER A 224 -15.34 -16.34 1.94
C SER A 224 -15.44 -15.60 0.61
N GLY A 225 -16.36 -15.96 -0.27
CA GLY A 225 -16.55 -15.34 -1.57
C GLY A 225 -17.25 -13.97 -1.45
N PRO A 226 -18.59 -13.92 -1.47
CA PRO A 226 -19.34 -12.65 -1.47
C PRO A 226 -19.05 -11.76 -0.27
N TYR A 227 -18.84 -12.34 0.91
CA TYR A 227 -18.69 -11.59 2.15
C TYR A 227 -17.24 -11.44 2.61
N ARG A 228 -16.28 -12.07 1.91
CA ARG A 228 -14.83 -11.98 2.19
C ARG A 228 -14.44 -12.23 3.65
N ALA A 229 -15.23 -13.05 4.36
CA ALA A 229 -14.84 -13.57 5.65
C ALA A 229 -13.98 -14.82 5.43
N GLN A 230 -12.73 -14.80 5.86
CA GLN A 230 -11.75 -15.85 5.58
C GLN A 230 -11.38 -16.58 6.88
N PRO A 231 -12.22 -17.52 7.34
CA PRO A 231 -12.10 -18.09 8.68
C PRO A 231 -10.86 -18.98 8.88
N PHE A 232 -10.40 -19.68 7.86
CA PHE A 232 -9.36 -20.71 8.01
C PHE A 232 -8.08 -20.38 7.23
N PHE A 233 -8.19 -19.76 6.07
CA PHE A 233 -7.09 -19.38 5.21
C PHE A 233 -7.50 -18.20 4.33
N THR A 234 -6.51 -17.54 3.73
CA THR A 234 -6.75 -16.47 2.75
C THR A 234 -6.37 -16.96 1.37
N ILE A 235 -7.09 -16.47 0.35
CA ILE A 235 -6.75 -16.65 -1.04
C ILE A 235 -6.62 -15.29 -1.74
N GLY A 236 -5.75 -15.23 -2.74
CA GLY A 236 -5.59 -14.06 -3.58
C GLY A 236 -4.92 -14.43 -4.89
N VAL A 237 -4.93 -13.50 -5.83
CA VAL A 237 -4.14 -13.59 -7.05
C VAL A 237 -3.20 -12.40 -7.07
N SER A 238 -1.92 -12.66 -7.23
CA SER A 238 -0.89 -11.63 -7.27
C SER A 238 0.24 -12.04 -8.21
N VAL A 239 1.14 -11.11 -8.48
CA VAL A 239 2.36 -11.39 -9.25
C VAL A 239 3.15 -12.49 -8.55
N ASP A 240 3.63 -13.46 -9.30
CA ASP A 240 4.52 -14.51 -8.79
C ASP A 240 5.89 -13.89 -8.41
N PRO A 241 6.31 -13.92 -7.13
CA PRO A 241 7.58 -13.34 -6.70
C PRO A 241 8.80 -13.91 -7.45
N LYS A 242 8.72 -15.15 -7.93
CA LYS A 242 9.80 -15.80 -8.71
C LYS A 242 9.67 -15.62 -10.22
N ASN A 243 8.56 -15.06 -10.71
CA ASN A 243 8.31 -14.74 -12.11
C ASN A 243 7.39 -13.53 -12.26
N SER A 244 7.95 -12.35 -12.21
CA SER A 244 7.21 -11.08 -12.27
C SER A 244 6.36 -10.86 -13.53
N ASN A 245 6.54 -11.70 -14.56
CA ASN A 245 5.76 -11.65 -15.79
C ASN A 245 4.45 -12.48 -15.73
N SER A 246 4.18 -13.16 -14.62
CA SER A 246 2.98 -13.98 -14.46
C SER A 246 2.32 -13.73 -13.11
N ASN A 247 0.99 -13.89 -13.09
CA ASN A 247 0.23 -13.96 -11.85
C ASN A 247 0.11 -15.41 -11.39
N VAL A 248 -0.10 -15.60 -10.10
CA VAL A 248 -0.29 -16.91 -9.48
C VAL A 248 -1.35 -16.83 -8.39
N ILE A 249 -2.09 -17.90 -8.20
CA ILE A 249 -3.00 -18.07 -7.06
C ILE A 249 -2.13 -18.23 -5.81
N GLN A 250 -2.44 -17.47 -4.78
CA GLN A 250 -1.73 -17.50 -3.50
C GLN A 250 -2.68 -17.96 -2.41
N VAL A 251 -2.22 -18.88 -1.56
CA VAL A 251 -2.93 -19.35 -0.38
C VAL A 251 -2.05 -19.14 0.84
N ASP A 252 -2.62 -18.52 1.87
CA ASP A 252 -1.91 -18.18 3.09
C ASP A 252 -2.76 -18.47 4.33
N GLN A 253 -2.14 -18.39 5.51
CA GLN A 253 -2.87 -18.47 6.77
C GLN A 253 -3.86 -17.32 6.91
N SER A 254 -4.99 -17.56 7.61
CA SER A 254 -5.95 -16.50 7.97
C SER A 254 -5.39 -15.60 9.07
N GLY A 255 -5.93 -14.38 9.16
CA GLY A 255 -5.76 -13.54 10.35
C GLY A 255 -6.57 -14.10 11.53
N LEU A 256 -6.12 -13.80 12.74
CA LEU A 256 -6.87 -13.97 13.98
C LEU A 256 -7.62 -12.66 14.28
N PHE A 257 -8.65 -12.71 15.12
CA PHE A 257 -9.35 -11.49 15.50
C PHE A 257 -8.47 -10.55 16.35
N LEU A 258 -7.81 -11.08 17.36
CA LEU A 258 -6.83 -10.31 18.15
C LEU A 258 -5.53 -10.07 17.35
N PRO A 259 -4.80 -8.98 17.59
CA PRO A 259 -3.70 -8.52 16.73
C PRO A 259 -2.54 -9.50 16.52
N SER A 260 -2.30 -10.41 17.44
CA SER A 260 -1.29 -11.47 17.30
C SER A 260 -1.68 -12.75 18.02
N ARG A 261 -1.06 -13.87 17.61
CA ARG A 261 -1.23 -15.17 18.26
C ARG A 261 -0.88 -15.16 19.75
N ASP A 262 0.01 -14.27 20.17
CA ASP A 262 0.49 -14.20 21.55
C ASP A 262 -0.60 -13.80 22.54
N TYR A 263 -1.62 -13.06 22.10
CA TYR A 263 -2.79 -12.75 22.92
C TYR A 263 -3.51 -14.01 23.38
N TYR A 264 -3.59 -15.04 22.52
CA TYR A 264 -4.26 -16.31 22.82
C TYR A 264 -3.38 -17.28 23.61
N LEU A 265 -2.06 -17.28 23.34
CA LEU A 265 -1.12 -18.28 23.87
C LEU A 265 -0.57 -17.88 25.24
N ASN A 266 -0.27 -16.61 25.46
CA ASN A 266 0.16 -16.11 26.76
C ASN A 266 -1.04 -15.68 27.62
N LYS A 267 -1.83 -16.66 28.04
CA LYS A 267 -3.11 -16.44 28.75
C LYS A 267 -2.95 -15.62 30.03
N THR A 268 -1.88 -15.84 30.80
CA THR A 268 -1.65 -15.12 32.06
C THR A 268 -1.43 -13.62 31.85
N ALA A 269 -0.63 -13.26 30.83
CA ALA A 269 -0.37 -11.86 30.55
C ALA A 269 -1.58 -11.16 29.89
N ASN A 270 -2.41 -11.91 29.16
CA ASN A 270 -3.50 -11.37 28.35
C ASN A 270 -4.90 -11.73 28.89
N GLU A 271 -5.01 -12.18 30.14
CA GLU A 271 -6.29 -12.61 30.73
C GLU A 271 -7.39 -11.54 30.61
N LYS A 272 -7.04 -10.28 30.88
CA LYS A 272 -7.97 -9.15 30.78
C LYS A 272 -8.48 -8.97 29.34
N VAL A 273 -7.60 -9.08 28.36
CA VAL A 273 -7.94 -8.93 26.94
C VAL A 273 -8.79 -10.08 26.45
N LEU A 274 -8.41 -11.32 26.80
CA LEU A 274 -9.19 -12.52 26.42
C LEU A 274 -10.59 -12.51 27.03
N LYS A 275 -10.72 -12.04 28.27
CA LYS A 275 -12.02 -11.86 28.91
C LYS A 275 -12.84 -10.79 28.18
N ALA A 276 -12.25 -9.64 27.88
CA ALA A 276 -12.95 -8.56 27.15
C ALA A 276 -13.37 -9.02 25.74
N TYR A 277 -12.57 -9.84 25.08
CA TYR A 277 -12.91 -10.41 23.79
C TYR A 277 -14.09 -11.38 23.92
N LEU A 278 -14.09 -12.28 24.91
CA LEU A 278 -15.22 -13.16 25.16
C LEU A 278 -16.49 -12.38 25.49
N ASP A 279 -16.39 -11.36 26.34
CA ASP A 279 -17.52 -10.49 26.72
C ASP A 279 -18.10 -9.79 25.47
N TYR A 280 -17.24 -9.31 24.56
CA TYR A 280 -17.62 -8.75 23.26
C TYR A 280 -18.36 -9.79 22.39
N MET A 281 -17.80 -11.00 22.24
CA MET A 281 -18.43 -12.09 21.48
C MET A 281 -19.84 -12.41 22.00
N VAL A 282 -19.99 -12.50 23.31
CA VAL A 282 -21.28 -12.77 23.96
C VAL A 282 -22.24 -11.61 23.76
N GLU A 283 -21.81 -10.37 23.97
CA GLU A 283 -22.66 -9.18 23.80
C GLU A 283 -23.21 -9.08 22.35
N LEU A 284 -22.36 -9.26 21.33
CA LEU A 284 -22.80 -9.26 19.94
C LEU A 284 -23.82 -10.37 19.66
N SER A 285 -23.56 -11.56 20.16
CA SER A 285 -24.44 -12.70 19.94
C SER A 285 -25.82 -12.52 20.58
N LEU A 286 -25.86 -11.91 21.77
CA LEU A 286 -27.12 -11.57 22.43
C LEU A 286 -27.89 -10.48 21.66
N LEU A 287 -27.18 -9.48 21.10
CA LEU A 287 -27.79 -8.47 20.24
C LEU A 287 -28.39 -9.05 18.95
N LEU A 288 -27.84 -10.16 18.47
CA LEU A 288 -28.32 -10.91 17.31
C LEU A 288 -29.41 -11.93 17.65
N GLY A 289 -29.87 -12.00 18.91
CA GLY A 289 -30.94 -12.91 19.36
C GLY A 289 -30.46 -14.23 19.95
N GLY A 290 -29.20 -14.33 20.35
CA GLY A 290 -28.68 -15.51 21.04
C GLY A 290 -29.36 -15.77 22.39
N ASP A 291 -29.49 -17.06 22.77
CA ASP A 291 -30.02 -17.43 24.06
C ASP A 291 -29.05 -17.15 25.21
N LYS A 292 -29.52 -16.50 26.28
CA LYS A 292 -28.71 -16.08 27.41
C LYS A 292 -27.97 -17.22 28.12
N ASN A 293 -28.55 -18.42 28.15
CA ASN A 293 -28.02 -19.54 28.93
C ASN A 293 -26.93 -20.30 28.17
N SER A 294 -27.05 -20.40 26.82
CA SER A 294 -26.16 -21.20 25.99
C SER A 294 -25.05 -20.36 25.29
N THR A 295 -25.30 -19.07 25.00
CA THR A 295 -24.40 -18.21 24.24
C THR A 295 -23.00 -18.12 24.87
N GLN A 296 -22.92 -17.95 26.19
CA GLN A 296 -21.62 -17.86 26.89
C GLN A 296 -20.74 -19.10 26.64
N ASN A 297 -21.32 -20.30 26.73
CA ASN A 297 -20.57 -21.53 26.51
C ASN A 297 -20.21 -21.72 25.04
N GLN A 298 -21.11 -21.41 24.12
CA GLN A 298 -20.86 -21.51 22.68
C GLN A 298 -19.75 -20.53 22.23
N MET A 299 -19.76 -19.30 22.72
CA MET A 299 -18.69 -18.33 22.43
C MET A 299 -17.36 -18.73 23.03
N GLN A 300 -17.36 -19.32 24.22
CA GLN A 300 -16.15 -19.89 24.82
C GLN A 300 -15.57 -21.02 23.96
N GLN A 301 -16.40 -21.87 23.34
CA GLN A 301 -15.95 -22.93 22.44
C GLN A 301 -15.33 -22.33 21.16
N ILE A 302 -15.91 -21.26 20.60
CA ILE A 302 -15.33 -20.53 19.46
C ILE A 302 -13.95 -19.93 19.85
N LEU A 303 -13.82 -19.32 21.02
CA LEU A 303 -12.56 -18.78 21.51
C LEU A 303 -11.49 -19.88 21.71
N TYR A 304 -11.88 -21.06 22.17
CA TYR A 304 -10.96 -22.20 22.27
C TYR A 304 -10.54 -22.70 20.88
N PHE A 305 -11.43 -22.75 19.93
CA PHE A 305 -11.11 -23.11 18.55
C PHE A 305 -10.15 -22.07 17.93
N GLU A 306 -10.40 -20.78 18.12
CA GLU A 306 -9.51 -19.72 17.64
C GLU A 306 -8.15 -19.74 18.35
N THR A 307 -8.10 -20.15 19.61
CA THR A 307 -6.84 -20.40 20.35
C THR A 307 -6.08 -21.58 19.71
N ALA A 308 -6.77 -22.63 19.26
CA ALA A 308 -6.13 -23.74 18.54
C ALA A 308 -5.58 -23.29 17.18
N LEU A 309 -6.29 -22.42 16.45
CA LEU A 309 -5.79 -21.78 15.23
C LEU A 309 -4.56 -20.90 15.53
N ALA A 310 -4.60 -20.11 16.60
CA ALA A 310 -3.47 -19.30 17.02
C ALA A 310 -2.21 -20.13 17.30
N ASN A 311 -2.39 -21.34 17.86
CA ASN A 311 -1.29 -22.23 18.15
C ASN A 311 -0.57 -22.74 16.89
N ILE A 312 -1.30 -22.98 15.81
CA ILE A 312 -0.75 -23.46 14.53
C ILE A 312 -0.34 -22.30 13.59
N THR A 313 -0.75 -21.07 13.88
CA THR A 313 -0.39 -19.87 13.09
C THR A 313 1.12 -19.63 13.16
N VAL A 314 1.77 -19.47 12.03
CA VAL A 314 3.20 -19.14 11.94
C VAL A 314 3.43 -17.71 12.46
N PRO A 315 4.35 -17.50 13.41
CA PRO A 315 4.65 -16.16 13.93
C PRO A 315 5.20 -15.25 12.84
N GLN A 316 4.93 -13.94 12.96
CA GLN A 316 5.28 -12.97 11.92
C GLN A 316 6.79 -12.80 11.72
N ASP A 317 7.58 -12.97 12.76
CA ASP A 317 9.05 -12.90 12.72
C ASP A 317 9.69 -14.08 11.96
N GLU A 318 9.03 -15.22 11.89
CA GLU A 318 9.47 -16.39 11.10
C GLU A 318 9.12 -16.29 9.61
N ARG A 319 8.32 -15.28 9.22
CA ARG A 319 7.80 -15.10 7.86
C ARG A 319 8.54 -14.05 7.03
N ARG A 320 9.70 -13.57 7.48
CA ARG A 320 10.49 -12.53 6.79
C ARG A 320 11.30 -13.05 5.61
N ASP A 321 11.64 -14.33 5.61
CA ASP A 321 12.43 -14.97 4.56
C ASP A 321 11.49 -15.55 3.49
N GLU A 322 11.32 -14.82 2.39
CA GLU A 322 10.43 -15.22 1.29
C GLU A 322 10.84 -16.55 0.65
N GLU A 323 12.13 -16.89 0.61
CA GLU A 323 12.58 -18.16 0.06
C GLU A 323 12.10 -19.35 0.89
N LYS A 324 12.00 -19.17 2.22
CA LYS A 324 11.53 -20.23 3.13
C LYS A 324 10.02 -20.42 3.07
N ILE A 325 9.26 -19.34 2.90
CA ILE A 325 7.80 -19.41 2.94
C ILE A 325 7.19 -19.67 1.56
N TYR A 326 7.93 -19.50 0.47
CA TYR A 326 7.43 -19.70 -0.90
C TYR A 326 7.42 -21.19 -1.29
N HIS A 327 6.22 -21.77 -1.42
CA HIS A 327 6.03 -23.14 -1.87
C HIS A 327 5.06 -23.18 -3.06
N LYS A 328 5.59 -23.38 -4.28
CA LYS A 328 4.76 -23.52 -5.48
C LYS A 328 4.44 -24.98 -5.72
N ILE A 329 3.14 -25.30 -5.72
CA ILE A 329 2.59 -26.64 -5.94
C ILE A 329 1.38 -26.56 -6.87
N THR A 330 0.82 -27.69 -7.26
CA THR A 330 -0.44 -27.76 -8.02
C THR A 330 -1.65 -27.85 -7.08
N ILE A 331 -2.87 -27.59 -7.62
CA ILE A 331 -4.12 -27.79 -6.86
C ILE A 331 -4.25 -29.25 -6.43
N ALA A 332 -3.86 -30.21 -7.27
CA ALA A 332 -3.86 -31.63 -6.90
C ALA A 332 -2.94 -31.93 -5.70
N GLU A 333 -1.76 -31.36 -5.67
CA GLU A 333 -0.83 -31.51 -4.53
C GLU A 333 -1.35 -30.80 -3.27
N LEU A 334 -2.02 -29.63 -3.42
CA LEU A 334 -2.69 -28.94 -2.33
C LEU A 334 -3.84 -29.78 -1.76
N GLN A 335 -4.61 -30.49 -2.62
CA GLN A 335 -5.67 -31.40 -2.20
C GLN A 335 -5.13 -32.55 -1.33
N LEU A 336 -3.95 -33.08 -1.67
CA LEU A 336 -3.29 -34.12 -0.87
C LEU A 336 -2.75 -33.57 0.46
N LEU A 337 -2.26 -32.33 0.46
CA LEU A 337 -1.68 -31.67 1.63
C LEU A 337 -2.76 -31.31 2.67
N ALA A 338 -3.89 -30.80 2.23
CA ALA A 338 -4.94 -30.23 3.08
C ALA A 338 -6.35 -30.73 2.66
N PRO A 339 -6.67 -32.02 2.87
CA PRO A 339 -7.83 -32.70 2.29
C PRO A 339 -9.19 -32.32 2.91
N ALA A 340 -9.23 -31.50 3.97
CA ALA A 340 -10.49 -31.07 4.60
C ALA A 340 -11.34 -30.14 3.73
N VAL A 341 -10.73 -29.53 2.70
CA VAL A 341 -11.35 -28.61 1.75
C VAL A 341 -11.27 -29.23 0.35
N ASP A 342 -12.34 -29.18 -0.42
CA ASP A 342 -12.28 -29.44 -1.86
C ASP A 342 -11.71 -28.19 -2.54
N TRP A 343 -10.40 -28.22 -2.79
CA TRP A 343 -9.66 -27.04 -3.27
C TRP A 343 -10.02 -26.64 -4.69
N LEU A 344 -10.28 -27.60 -5.58
CA LEU A 344 -10.65 -27.27 -6.95
C LEU A 344 -12.04 -26.61 -6.99
N ASP A 345 -13.04 -27.17 -6.28
CA ASP A 345 -14.37 -26.59 -6.17
C ASP A 345 -14.34 -25.21 -5.48
N TYR A 346 -13.57 -25.08 -4.39
CA TYR A 346 -13.44 -23.82 -3.66
C TYR A 346 -12.81 -22.71 -4.51
N LEU A 347 -11.63 -22.97 -5.13
CA LEU A 347 -10.91 -21.99 -5.94
C LEU A 347 -11.66 -21.64 -7.21
N SER A 348 -12.29 -22.60 -7.89
CA SER A 348 -13.15 -22.35 -9.06
C SER A 348 -14.34 -21.47 -8.72
N SER A 349 -14.95 -21.66 -7.55
CA SER A 349 -16.04 -20.79 -7.06
C SER A 349 -15.54 -19.38 -6.77
N ALA A 350 -14.40 -19.25 -6.09
CA ALA A 350 -13.85 -17.96 -5.65
C ALA A 350 -13.28 -17.12 -6.79
N LEU A 351 -12.75 -17.76 -7.83
CA LEU A 351 -12.11 -17.12 -8.97
C LEU A 351 -12.95 -17.16 -10.26
N SER A 352 -14.23 -17.54 -10.15
CA SER A 352 -15.16 -17.51 -11.28
C SER A 352 -15.13 -16.13 -11.99
N PRO A 353 -15.09 -16.07 -13.36
CA PRO A 353 -15.37 -17.14 -14.31
C PRO A 353 -14.12 -17.90 -14.83
N LEU A 354 -13.02 -17.94 -14.12
CA LEU A 354 -11.83 -18.68 -14.54
C LEU A 354 -12.09 -20.19 -14.50
N ASP A 355 -11.67 -20.87 -15.55
CA ASP A 355 -11.73 -22.34 -15.63
C ASP A 355 -10.42 -22.91 -15.10
N LEU A 356 -10.45 -23.48 -13.89
CA LEU A 356 -9.31 -24.04 -13.20
C LEU A 356 -9.28 -25.56 -13.36
N ASN A 357 -8.09 -26.13 -13.31
CA ASN A 357 -7.89 -27.57 -13.31
C ASN A 357 -6.85 -27.99 -12.25
N ASP A 358 -6.75 -29.29 -11.99
CA ASP A 358 -5.88 -29.85 -10.95
C ASP A 358 -4.39 -29.53 -11.11
N THR A 359 -3.93 -29.18 -12.32
CA THR A 359 -2.54 -28.87 -12.62
C THR A 359 -2.22 -27.38 -12.47
N GLU A 360 -3.23 -26.55 -12.17
CA GLU A 360 -3.02 -25.11 -11.96
C GLU A 360 -2.06 -24.85 -10.80
N PRO A 361 -1.02 -24.00 -11.00
CA PRO A 361 -0.07 -23.70 -9.96
C PRO A 361 -0.65 -22.78 -8.90
N VAL A 362 -0.32 -23.09 -7.64
CA VAL A 362 -0.68 -22.30 -6.46
C VAL A 362 0.58 -22.09 -5.62
N VAL A 363 0.77 -20.91 -5.07
CA VAL A 363 1.84 -20.60 -4.12
C VAL A 363 1.30 -20.60 -2.70
N LEU A 364 1.90 -21.38 -1.84
CA LEU A 364 1.60 -21.46 -0.41
C LEU A 364 2.65 -20.70 0.39
N TYR A 365 2.21 -19.77 1.24
CA TYR A 365 3.09 -19.04 2.16
C TYR A 365 3.12 -19.60 3.58
N ALA A 366 2.24 -20.54 3.92
CA ALA A 366 2.15 -21.17 5.23
C ALA A 366 1.78 -22.65 5.07
N LYS A 367 2.67 -23.43 4.44
CA LYS A 367 2.42 -24.84 4.08
C LYS A 367 2.07 -25.70 5.30
N GLU A 368 2.84 -25.59 6.37
CA GLU A 368 2.64 -26.37 7.60
C GLU A 368 1.33 -25.97 8.31
N TYR A 369 0.99 -24.67 8.28
CA TYR A 369 -0.29 -24.21 8.79
C TYR A 369 -1.46 -24.82 8.02
N LEU A 370 -1.41 -24.85 6.69
CA LEU A 370 -2.48 -25.40 5.86
C LEU A 370 -2.72 -26.89 6.13
N GLN A 371 -1.67 -27.65 6.35
CA GLN A 371 -1.79 -29.05 6.77
C GLN A 371 -2.45 -29.16 8.14
N GLN A 372 -1.97 -28.39 9.12
CA GLN A 372 -2.48 -28.44 10.48
C GLN A 372 -3.92 -27.90 10.61
N VAL A 373 -4.29 -26.88 9.84
CA VAL A 373 -5.67 -26.37 9.84
C VAL A 373 -6.63 -27.38 9.20
N SER A 374 -6.20 -28.10 8.15
CA SER A 374 -6.97 -29.19 7.57
C SER A 374 -7.22 -30.31 8.58
N ASP A 375 -6.22 -30.70 9.34
CA ASP A 375 -6.35 -31.65 10.43
C ASP A 375 -7.28 -31.16 11.55
N LEU A 376 -7.19 -29.89 11.90
CA LEU A 376 -8.04 -29.26 12.91
C LEU A 376 -9.51 -29.24 12.45
N ILE A 377 -9.77 -28.89 11.20
CA ILE A 377 -11.12 -28.95 10.59
C ILE A 377 -11.70 -30.36 10.66
N ASN A 378 -10.93 -31.38 10.29
CA ASN A 378 -11.39 -32.77 10.30
C ASN A 378 -11.69 -33.31 11.70
N LYS A 379 -11.02 -32.82 12.73
CA LYS A 379 -11.19 -33.23 14.14
C LYS A 379 -12.26 -32.45 14.88
N THR A 380 -12.75 -31.35 14.32
CA THR A 380 -13.69 -30.42 14.98
C THR A 380 -15.12 -30.74 14.59
N GLU A 381 -16.04 -30.65 15.54
CA GLU A 381 -17.46 -30.83 15.32
C GLU A 381 -18.01 -29.84 14.28
N ARG A 382 -18.86 -30.28 13.37
CA ARG A 382 -19.39 -29.45 12.27
C ARG A 382 -20.18 -28.24 12.77
N SER A 383 -20.88 -28.35 13.86
CA SER A 383 -21.63 -27.25 14.48
C SER A 383 -20.70 -26.13 14.96
N LEU A 384 -19.55 -26.50 15.56
CA LEU A 384 -18.54 -25.53 16.00
C LEU A 384 -17.84 -24.88 14.81
N LEU A 385 -17.51 -25.62 13.76
CA LEU A 385 -16.95 -25.05 12.53
C LEU A 385 -17.92 -24.06 11.89
N ASN A 386 -19.21 -24.41 11.80
CA ASN A 386 -20.22 -23.49 11.29
C ASN A 386 -20.34 -22.24 12.15
N ASN A 387 -20.41 -22.38 13.45
CA ASN A 387 -20.46 -21.24 14.37
C ASN A 387 -19.23 -20.34 14.22
N TYR A 388 -18.04 -20.90 14.02
CA TYR A 388 -16.82 -20.13 13.79
C TYR A 388 -16.84 -19.41 12.43
N MET A 389 -17.29 -20.04 11.36
CA MET A 389 -17.45 -19.40 10.05
C MET A 389 -18.44 -18.22 10.11
N ILE A 390 -19.59 -18.42 10.74
CA ILE A 390 -20.59 -17.35 10.93
C ILE A 390 -20.07 -16.26 11.88
N TRP A 391 -19.31 -16.61 12.92
CA TRP A 391 -18.66 -15.63 13.78
C TRP A 391 -17.72 -14.69 12.99
N ASN A 392 -16.94 -15.22 12.05
CA ASN A 392 -16.12 -14.40 11.15
C ASN A 392 -16.95 -13.45 10.28
N LEU A 393 -18.12 -13.87 9.84
CA LEU A 393 -19.08 -13.01 9.13
C LEU A 393 -19.63 -11.92 10.04
N VAL A 394 -20.02 -12.28 11.28
CA VAL A 394 -20.51 -11.34 12.30
C VAL A 394 -19.48 -10.27 12.61
N GLN A 395 -18.22 -10.64 12.81
CA GLN A 395 -17.11 -9.69 13.04
C GLN A 395 -17.02 -8.62 11.94
N LYS A 396 -17.18 -9.02 10.68
CA LYS A 396 -17.15 -8.10 9.54
C LYS A 396 -18.37 -7.19 9.46
N GLY A 397 -19.55 -7.71 9.79
CA GLY A 397 -20.80 -6.97 9.67
C GLY A 397 -21.11 -6.07 10.86
N ALA A 398 -20.61 -6.39 12.05
CA ALA A 398 -20.99 -5.75 13.30
C ALA A 398 -20.70 -4.23 13.33
N SER A 399 -19.58 -3.79 12.75
CA SER A 399 -19.17 -2.37 12.70
C SER A 399 -20.07 -1.48 11.82
N SER A 400 -20.96 -2.08 11.04
CA SER A 400 -21.89 -1.37 10.16
C SER A 400 -23.30 -1.28 10.71
N LEU A 401 -23.53 -1.75 11.93
CA LEU A 401 -24.83 -1.79 12.59
C LEU A 401 -25.03 -0.62 13.56
N ASP A 402 -26.10 -0.70 14.38
CA ASP A 402 -26.50 0.34 15.30
C ASP A 402 -25.51 0.59 16.47
N GLN A 403 -25.77 1.65 17.23
CA GLN A 403 -24.89 2.12 18.32
C GLN A 403 -24.60 1.05 19.40
N ARG A 404 -25.44 0.04 19.57
CA ARG A 404 -25.22 -1.04 20.57
C ARG A 404 -24.02 -1.89 20.18
N PHE A 405 -23.82 -2.15 18.89
CA PHE A 405 -22.67 -2.88 18.36
C PHE A 405 -21.39 -2.07 18.45
N GLU A 406 -21.45 -0.77 18.15
CA GLU A 406 -20.32 0.15 18.32
C GLU A 406 -19.87 0.23 19.79
N ASN A 407 -20.83 0.35 20.73
CA ASN A 407 -20.52 0.37 22.16
C ASN A 407 -19.86 -0.93 22.66
N ALA A 408 -20.25 -2.08 22.12
CA ALA A 408 -19.62 -3.34 22.44
C ALA A 408 -18.18 -3.38 21.94
N GLN A 409 -17.92 -2.89 20.75
CA GLN A 409 -16.58 -2.76 20.16
C GLN A 409 -15.69 -1.81 20.95
N ASP A 410 -16.19 -0.65 21.36
CA ASP A 410 -15.45 0.33 22.15
C ASP A 410 -14.92 -0.25 23.47
N LYS A 411 -15.71 -1.06 24.18
CA LYS A 411 -15.28 -1.77 25.41
C LYS A 411 -14.09 -2.69 25.17
N LEU A 412 -14.10 -3.40 24.04
CA LEU A 412 -12.98 -4.27 23.67
C LEU A 412 -11.74 -3.46 23.32
N LEU A 413 -11.88 -2.39 22.52
CA LEU A 413 -10.77 -1.51 22.13
C LEU A 413 -10.13 -0.82 23.33
N GLU A 414 -10.93 -0.45 24.35
CA GLU A 414 -10.39 0.07 25.62
C GLU A 414 -9.48 -0.96 26.31
N SER A 415 -9.85 -2.22 26.29
CA SER A 415 -9.05 -3.29 26.89
C SER A 415 -7.78 -3.60 26.10
N LEU A 416 -7.81 -3.46 24.77
CA LEU A 416 -6.69 -3.71 23.86
C LEU A 416 -5.67 -2.56 23.84
N TYR A 417 -6.14 -1.33 23.78
CA TYR A 417 -5.33 -0.15 23.46
C TYR A 417 -5.33 0.92 24.55
N GLY A 418 -6.14 0.76 25.61
CA GLY A 418 -6.27 1.75 26.68
C GLY A 418 -7.02 3.02 26.29
N THR A 419 -7.65 3.06 25.13
CA THR A 419 -8.43 4.20 24.64
C THR A 419 -9.88 4.04 25.07
N LYS A 420 -10.43 5.03 25.79
CA LYS A 420 -11.80 4.95 26.38
C LYS A 420 -12.94 5.02 25.36
N LYS A 421 -12.69 5.49 24.15
CA LYS A 421 -13.65 5.55 23.04
C LYS A 421 -12.90 5.78 21.74
N SER A 422 -13.37 5.20 20.66
CA SER A 422 -12.92 5.61 19.33
C SER A 422 -13.28 7.07 19.12
N CYS A 423 -12.30 7.95 19.00
CA CYS A 423 -12.50 9.35 18.64
C CYS A 423 -12.60 9.55 17.12
N THR A 424 -12.70 8.45 16.36
CA THR A 424 -12.83 8.50 14.90
C THR A 424 -14.24 8.99 14.54
N PRO A 425 -14.39 10.14 13.89
CA PRO A 425 -15.71 10.62 13.46
C PRO A 425 -16.36 9.65 12.48
N ARG A 426 -17.68 9.52 12.51
CA ARG A 426 -18.44 8.61 11.63
C ARG A 426 -18.05 8.74 10.15
N TRP A 427 -17.89 9.96 9.65
CA TRP A 427 -17.50 10.19 8.27
C TRP A 427 -16.16 9.57 7.89
N GLN A 428 -15.18 9.50 8.82
CA GLN A 428 -13.89 8.83 8.57
C GLN A 428 -14.06 7.31 8.46
N THR A 429 -14.86 6.73 9.34
CA THR A 429 -15.21 5.30 9.26
C THR A 429 -15.91 4.99 7.95
N CYS A 430 -16.85 5.85 7.52
CA CYS A 430 -17.57 5.67 6.26
C CYS A 430 -16.65 5.81 5.03
N ILE A 431 -15.65 6.70 5.06
CA ILE A 431 -14.64 6.76 3.99
C ILE A 431 -13.82 5.47 3.94
N GLY A 432 -13.36 4.96 5.09
CA GLY A 432 -12.65 3.69 5.17
C GLY A 432 -13.45 2.54 4.59
N ASN A 433 -14.70 2.37 5.02
CA ASN A 433 -15.61 1.34 4.50
C ASN A 433 -15.86 1.48 2.99
N THR A 434 -15.92 2.72 2.49
CA THR A 434 -16.09 3.00 1.06
C THR A 434 -14.83 2.62 0.29
N ASP A 435 -13.65 2.90 0.84
CA ASP A 435 -12.36 2.52 0.26
C ASP A 435 -12.20 1.00 0.21
N ASP A 436 -12.51 0.30 1.28
CA ASP A 436 -12.45 -1.17 1.35
C ASP A 436 -13.39 -1.86 0.34
N THR A 437 -14.54 -1.23 0.04
CA THR A 437 -15.59 -1.83 -0.80
C THR A 437 -15.51 -1.36 -2.25
N LEU A 438 -15.28 -0.07 -2.48
CA LEU A 438 -15.33 0.60 -3.78
C LEU A 438 -14.05 1.42 -4.04
N GLY A 439 -12.90 0.99 -3.51
CA GLY A 439 -11.65 1.72 -3.49
C GLY A 439 -11.13 2.17 -4.86
N PHE A 440 -11.32 1.36 -5.90
CA PHE A 440 -10.93 1.78 -7.26
C PHE A 440 -11.76 2.96 -7.78
N ALA A 441 -13.06 2.97 -7.49
CA ALA A 441 -13.93 4.09 -7.90
C ALA A 441 -13.66 5.35 -7.05
N LEU A 442 -13.46 5.16 -5.74
CA LEU A 442 -13.06 6.24 -4.83
C LEU A 442 -11.67 6.79 -5.20
N GLY A 443 -10.73 5.91 -5.51
CA GLY A 443 -9.39 6.27 -5.98
C GLY A 443 -9.40 7.03 -7.31
N ALA A 444 -10.31 6.70 -8.22
CA ALA A 444 -10.48 7.45 -9.47
C ALA A 444 -10.90 8.90 -9.21
N LEU A 445 -11.82 9.14 -8.25
CA LEU A 445 -12.19 10.50 -7.81
C LEU A 445 -10.99 11.24 -7.22
N PHE A 446 -10.22 10.57 -6.38
CA PHE A 446 -9.02 11.13 -5.77
C PHE A 446 -7.97 11.52 -6.81
N VAL A 447 -7.64 10.61 -7.74
CA VAL A 447 -6.67 10.84 -8.81
C VAL A 447 -7.10 11.98 -9.72
N LYS A 448 -8.38 12.05 -10.09
CA LYS A 448 -8.93 13.12 -10.91
C LYS A 448 -8.78 14.51 -10.25
N ALA A 449 -8.84 14.56 -8.93
CA ALA A 449 -8.72 15.80 -8.16
C ALA A 449 -7.27 16.21 -7.84
N THR A 450 -6.35 15.26 -7.74
CA THR A 450 -5.02 15.49 -7.17
C THR A 450 -3.85 15.12 -8.06
N PHE A 451 -4.05 14.27 -9.06
CA PHE A 451 -2.96 13.65 -9.80
C PHE A 451 -3.07 13.92 -11.30
N ASP A 452 -2.19 14.74 -11.83
CA ASP A 452 -2.11 15.04 -13.25
C ASP A 452 -1.14 14.10 -14.01
N LYS A 453 -1.17 14.19 -15.36
CA LYS A 453 -0.30 13.35 -16.22
C LYS A 453 1.19 13.61 -15.97
N HIS A 454 1.56 14.85 -15.67
CA HIS A 454 2.95 15.21 -15.42
C HIS A 454 3.47 14.58 -14.12
N SER A 455 2.65 14.52 -13.07
CA SER A 455 2.97 13.82 -11.83
C SER A 455 3.25 12.33 -12.07
N LYS A 456 2.52 11.69 -12.99
CA LYS A 456 2.77 10.29 -13.39
C LYS A 456 4.13 10.12 -14.08
N GLU A 457 4.48 11.04 -14.99
CA GLU A 457 5.78 11.02 -15.68
C GLU A 457 6.94 11.16 -14.70
N ILE A 458 6.82 12.06 -13.70
CA ILE A 458 7.83 12.25 -12.64
C ILE A 458 8.02 10.95 -11.83
N VAL A 459 6.95 10.32 -11.39
CA VAL A 459 7.03 9.08 -10.61
C VAL A 459 7.70 7.97 -11.43
N SER A 460 7.33 7.84 -12.71
CA SER A 460 7.94 6.86 -13.62
C SER A 460 9.43 7.10 -13.85
N MET A 461 9.87 8.38 -13.93
CA MET A 461 11.30 8.70 -14.04
C MET A 461 12.08 8.37 -12.75
N ILE A 462 11.49 8.62 -11.57
CA ILE A 462 12.11 8.30 -10.29
C ILE A 462 12.25 6.78 -10.15
N ASP A 463 11.21 6.03 -10.51
CA ASP A 463 11.22 4.57 -10.48
C ASP A 463 12.30 3.99 -11.40
N ALA A 464 12.39 4.49 -12.64
CA ALA A 464 13.43 4.10 -13.58
C ALA A 464 14.86 4.42 -13.08
N GLN A 465 15.04 5.51 -12.32
CA GLN A 465 16.34 5.86 -11.74
C GLN A 465 16.74 5.00 -10.54
N LEU A 466 15.75 4.53 -9.76
CA LEU A 466 15.98 3.64 -8.62
C LEU A 466 16.34 2.21 -9.04
N HIS A 467 15.96 1.81 -10.26
CA HIS A 467 16.24 0.49 -10.83
C HIS A 467 17.47 0.45 -11.75
N LEU A 468 18.25 1.54 -11.82
CA LEU A 468 19.56 1.50 -12.49
C LEU A 468 20.59 0.78 -11.59
N PRO A 469 21.35 -0.19 -12.14
CA PRO A 469 22.32 -1.01 -11.40
C PRO A 469 23.46 -0.22 -10.81
#